data_931a9c416f28c7aeff20c5de06acb656
#
_entry.id   931a9c416f28c7aeff20c5de06acb656
#
_cell.length_a   1.000
_cell.length_b   1.000
_cell.length_c   1.000
_cell.angle_alpha   90.00
_cell.angle_beta   90.00
_cell.angle_gamma   90.00
#
_symmetry.space_group_name_H-M   'P 1'
#
loop_
_entity.id
_entity.type
_entity.pdbx_description
1 polymer ?
#
loop_
_entity_poly.entity_id
_entity_poly.type
_entity_poly.pdbx_seq_one_letter_code
_entity_poly.pdbx_strand_id
1 'polypeptide(L)'
;MLGGGKGTMMKLSNSKIQEFAFKALDDFQIEIPSWGFANTGTRFGKFAQAAAATTIEEKFADAAEVNRLTGVTPTVALHVLWDLPNGLKDVPEVKALERRYGVRSGSINPNLFQDQEYKYGSLCNPSATVRAQALGHMLDSIEIGKALGSRDISLWMADGSNYPGTQSIRNRIGWLEESLRTSHEHLAPNQRLLVEYKPFEPAFYHTDIADWGMSSHLARIAGPQARVLVDTGHHYNAQNIEQIVAWLLHTNLLGGFHFNDRRYADDDLTLGSIDPYQIFRIFHEIHAATDDGLGSDIAYMIDQSHNLKGKMEAMVQTVVTAQELYLKAALVDREELARLQQSCDLVAAEELYRGAFWTDVRPLTQAWREAHGLPADPLTALKESGYVERAARERGSRSMAVSSYA
;
A
#
# COMPACT_ATOMS: atom_id res chain seq x y z
N MET A 1 27.30 -19.80 -16.74
CA MET A 1 27.82 -20.77 -15.74
C MET A 1 27.57 -20.16 -14.35
N LEU A 2 26.51 -20.62 -13.69
CA LEU A 2 26.21 -20.22 -12.32
C LEU A 2 27.11 -21.07 -11.41
N GLY A 3 28.18 -20.45 -10.90
CA GLY A 3 29.17 -21.07 -10.01
C GLY A 3 28.55 -21.42 -8.67
N GLY A 4 28.76 -22.66 -8.24
CA GLY A 4 28.18 -23.30 -7.08
C GLY A 4 28.45 -22.61 -5.74
N GLY A 5 27.42 -22.04 -5.17
CA GLY A 5 27.26 -21.91 -3.73
C GLY A 5 26.36 -23.04 -3.25
N LYS A 6 26.94 -24.02 -2.57
CA LYS A 6 26.16 -25.10 -1.96
C LYS A 6 25.43 -24.55 -0.74
N GLY A 7 24.09 -24.50 -0.79
CA GLY A 7 23.34 -24.53 0.45
C GLY A 7 22.38 -23.38 0.73
N THR A 8 21.83 -22.64 -0.26
CA THR A 8 21.05 -21.41 0.04
C THR A 8 19.68 -21.29 -0.65
N MET A 9 19.32 -22.20 -1.52
CA MET A 9 18.00 -22.26 -2.16
C MET A 9 17.37 -23.61 -1.92
N MET A 10 16.03 -23.68 -2.01
CA MET A 10 15.30 -24.95 -2.11
C MET A 10 16.06 -25.91 -3.01
N LYS A 11 16.35 -27.13 -2.54
CA LYS A 11 17.07 -28.17 -3.29
C LYS A 11 16.23 -28.74 -4.45
N LEU A 12 15.75 -27.87 -5.33
CA LEU A 12 14.96 -28.23 -6.50
C LEU A 12 15.82 -28.19 -7.76
N SER A 13 15.42 -28.96 -8.78
CA SER A 13 15.97 -28.79 -10.13
C SER A 13 15.58 -27.41 -10.70
N ASN A 14 16.36 -26.87 -11.65
CA ASN A 14 16.07 -25.56 -12.25
C ASN A 14 14.64 -25.44 -12.80
N SER A 15 14.09 -26.51 -13.39
CA SER A 15 12.70 -26.53 -13.87
C SER A 15 11.67 -26.42 -12.74
N LYS A 16 11.91 -27.05 -11.61
CA LYS A 16 11.02 -26.97 -10.43
C LYS A 16 11.11 -25.59 -9.73
N ILE A 17 12.29 -24.98 -9.72
CA ILE A 17 12.44 -23.60 -9.22
C ILE A 17 11.64 -22.63 -10.09
N GLN A 18 11.70 -22.79 -11.40
CA GLN A 18 10.93 -21.96 -12.33
C GLN A 18 9.42 -22.16 -12.15
N GLU A 19 8.95 -23.40 -12.06
CA GLU A 19 7.53 -23.72 -11.80
C GLU A 19 7.05 -23.09 -10.48
N PHE A 20 7.83 -23.23 -9.41
CA PHE A 20 7.54 -22.62 -8.12
C PHE A 20 7.49 -21.10 -8.20
N ALA A 21 8.49 -20.47 -8.86
CA ALA A 21 8.57 -19.03 -9.03
C ALA A 21 7.36 -18.49 -9.83
N PHE A 22 6.95 -19.18 -10.88
CA PHE A 22 5.80 -18.80 -11.70
C PHE A 22 4.52 -18.84 -10.87
N LYS A 23 4.29 -19.91 -10.12
CA LYS A 23 3.14 -20.01 -9.23
C LYS A 23 3.13 -18.87 -8.19
N ALA A 24 4.28 -18.58 -7.56
CA ALA A 24 4.35 -17.50 -6.58
C ALA A 24 4.03 -16.14 -7.21
N LEU A 25 4.48 -15.88 -8.45
CA LEU A 25 4.21 -14.63 -9.16
C LEU A 25 2.77 -14.56 -9.70
N ASP A 26 2.14 -15.69 -10.04
CA ASP A 26 0.72 -15.77 -10.44
C ASP A 26 -0.21 -15.39 -9.26
N ASP A 27 0.19 -15.74 -8.04
CA ASP A 27 -0.56 -15.42 -6.81
C ASP A 27 -0.31 -13.98 -6.33
N PHE A 28 0.72 -13.28 -6.85
CA PHE A 28 1.08 -11.95 -6.42
C PHE A 28 0.29 -10.86 -7.16
N GLN A 29 -0.43 -10.03 -6.41
CA GLN A 29 -1.07 -8.82 -6.93
C GLN A 29 -0.81 -7.66 -5.96
N ILE A 30 -0.62 -6.47 -6.51
CA ILE A 30 -0.42 -5.24 -5.72
C ILE A 30 -1.25 -4.10 -6.30
N GLU A 31 -1.98 -3.41 -5.44
CA GLU A 31 -2.79 -2.26 -5.80
C GLU A 31 -1.94 -1.00 -5.93
N ILE A 32 -2.26 -0.16 -6.89
CA ILE A 32 -1.57 1.12 -7.11
C ILE A 32 -2.47 2.31 -6.77
N PRO A 33 -1.93 3.39 -6.18
CA PRO A 33 -2.71 4.54 -5.76
C PRO A 33 -3.00 5.49 -6.94
N SER A 34 -4.24 5.95 -7.07
CA SER A 34 -4.62 6.95 -8.07
C SER A 34 -3.85 8.27 -7.91
N TRP A 35 -3.61 8.66 -6.67
CA TRP A 35 -2.88 9.90 -6.34
C TRP A 35 -1.39 9.84 -6.68
N GLY A 36 -0.82 8.64 -6.81
CA GLY A 36 0.55 8.44 -7.26
C GLY A 36 0.81 8.92 -8.68
N PHE A 37 -0.23 9.09 -9.51
CA PHE A 37 -0.13 9.60 -10.88
C PHE A 37 -0.36 11.10 -11.01
N ALA A 38 -0.88 11.75 -9.97
CA ALA A 38 -1.25 13.17 -10.00
C ALA A 38 -0.19 14.08 -9.34
N ASN A 39 -0.22 15.38 -9.64
CA ASN A 39 0.54 16.41 -8.94
C ASN A 39 -0.09 16.72 -7.59
N THR A 40 -0.33 15.68 -6.78
CA THR A 40 -0.89 15.76 -5.44
C THR A 40 0.17 15.46 -4.39
N GLY A 41 -0.16 15.68 -3.16
CA GLY A 41 0.69 15.36 -2.02
C GLY A 41 0.44 16.33 -0.88
N THR A 42 0.73 15.89 0.32
CA THR A 42 0.62 16.65 1.57
C THR A 42 1.93 17.34 1.95
N ARG A 43 3.01 17.15 1.18
CA ARG A 43 4.35 17.68 1.44
C ARG A 43 4.48 19.15 1.08
N PHE A 44 5.45 19.83 1.69
CA PHE A 44 5.70 21.26 1.48
C PHE A 44 6.16 21.61 0.06
N GLY A 45 7.03 20.82 -0.53
CA GLY A 45 7.56 21.07 -1.86
C GLY A 45 6.79 20.26 -2.93
N LYS A 46 5.95 20.92 -3.71
CA LYS A 46 5.25 20.31 -4.84
C LYS A 46 5.90 20.78 -6.13
N PHE A 47 6.52 19.85 -6.87
CA PHE A 47 7.10 20.12 -8.17
C PHE A 47 6.24 19.47 -9.22
N ALA A 48 5.50 20.28 -9.98
CA ALA A 48 4.57 19.79 -10.98
C ALA A 48 5.30 19.10 -12.14
N GLN A 49 4.70 18.01 -12.63
CA GLN A 49 5.17 17.23 -13.75
C GLN A 49 4.14 17.30 -14.89
N ALA A 50 4.58 17.60 -16.09
CA ALA A 50 3.69 17.80 -17.24
C ALA A 50 2.90 16.54 -17.62
N ALA A 51 3.44 15.34 -17.39
CA ALA A 51 2.78 14.07 -17.66
C ALA A 51 1.79 13.63 -16.55
N ALA A 52 1.75 14.32 -15.41
CA ALA A 52 0.89 13.93 -14.31
C ALA A 52 -0.60 13.97 -14.68
N ALA A 53 -1.35 13.01 -14.19
CA ALA A 53 -2.81 12.93 -14.37
C ALA A 53 -3.52 14.07 -13.65
N THR A 54 -4.58 14.60 -14.27
CA THR A 54 -5.43 15.67 -13.73
C THR A 54 -6.89 15.28 -13.62
N THR A 55 -7.28 14.17 -14.26
CA THR A 55 -8.64 13.64 -14.24
C THR A 55 -8.64 12.18 -13.80
N ILE A 56 -9.78 11.69 -13.34
CA ILE A 56 -9.95 10.28 -12.97
C ILE A 56 -9.70 9.36 -14.18
N GLU A 57 -10.13 9.75 -15.37
CA GLU A 57 -9.89 9.00 -16.60
C GLU A 57 -8.39 8.85 -16.90
N GLU A 58 -7.60 9.92 -16.75
CA GLU A 58 -6.15 9.87 -16.93
C GLU A 58 -5.47 8.97 -15.91
N LYS A 59 -5.95 8.94 -14.66
CA LYS A 59 -5.46 8.04 -13.62
C LYS A 59 -5.73 6.56 -13.95
N PHE A 60 -6.94 6.25 -14.47
CA PHE A 60 -7.25 4.90 -14.94
C PHE A 60 -6.41 4.50 -16.16
N ALA A 61 -6.15 5.41 -17.09
CA ALA A 61 -5.28 5.16 -18.23
C ALA A 61 -3.83 4.85 -17.78
N ASP A 62 -3.30 5.62 -16.82
CA ASP A 62 -1.97 5.41 -16.25
C ASP A 62 -1.90 4.07 -15.49
N ALA A 63 -2.91 3.74 -14.70
CA ALA A 63 -3.01 2.47 -13.99
C ALA A 63 -3.06 1.27 -14.95
N ALA A 64 -3.83 1.39 -16.03
CA ALA A 64 -3.90 0.37 -17.08
C ALA A 64 -2.56 0.17 -17.79
N GLU A 65 -1.81 1.25 -18.05
CA GLU A 65 -0.48 1.16 -18.65
C GLU A 65 0.52 0.46 -17.70
N VAL A 66 0.50 0.76 -16.40
CA VAL A 66 1.33 0.04 -15.42
C VAL A 66 0.95 -1.46 -15.41
N ASN A 67 -0.34 -1.79 -15.38
CA ASN A 67 -0.79 -3.17 -15.40
C ASN A 67 -0.40 -3.90 -16.70
N ARG A 68 -0.52 -3.24 -17.85
CA ARG A 68 -0.10 -3.76 -19.16
C ARG A 68 1.39 -4.13 -19.19
N LEU A 69 2.21 -3.38 -18.46
CA LEU A 69 3.66 -3.57 -18.41
C LEU A 69 4.08 -4.62 -17.38
N THR A 70 3.36 -4.74 -16.27
CA THR A 70 3.78 -5.53 -15.10
C THR A 70 2.93 -6.77 -14.86
N GLY A 71 1.66 -6.77 -15.26
CA GLY A 71 0.71 -7.88 -15.14
C GLY A 71 0.16 -8.14 -13.75
N VAL A 72 0.54 -7.37 -12.72
CA VAL A 72 0.21 -7.65 -11.32
C VAL A 72 -0.53 -6.52 -10.60
N THR A 73 -0.98 -5.50 -11.34
CA THR A 73 -1.66 -4.33 -10.77
C THR A 73 -3.11 -4.19 -11.27
N PRO A 74 -4.00 -5.17 -11.00
CA PRO A 74 -5.34 -5.21 -11.56
C PRO A 74 -6.29 -4.19 -10.95
N THR A 75 -5.89 -3.50 -9.88
CA THR A 75 -6.72 -2.55 -9.14
C THR A 75 -6.02 -1.22 -8.89
N VAL A 76 -6.82 -0.16 -8.78
CA VAL A 76 -6.38 1.20 -8.44
C VAL A 76 -7.15 1.69 -7.21
N ALA A 77 -6.41 2.10 -6.18
CA ALA A 77 -6.97 2.73 -4.99
C ALA A 77 -7.53 4.11 -5.33
N LEU A 78 -8.73 4.41 -4.84
CA LEU A 78 -9.41 5.68 -5.06
C LEU A 78 -9.50 6.49 -3.77
N HIS A 79 -9.29 7.79 -3.89
CA HIS A 79 -9.44 8.72 -2.78
C HIS A 79 -10.74 9.51 -2.94
N VAL A 80 -11.66 9.37 -2.00
CA VAL A 80 -12.93 10.11 -2.01
C VAL A 80 -12.63 11.61 -1.93
N LEU A 81 -13.37 12.42 -2.70
CA LEU A 81 -13.20 13.83 -3.03
C LEU A 81 -12.13 14.12 -4.09
N TRP A 82 -10.99 13.43 -4.11
CA TRP A 82 -10.02 13.66 -5.19
C TRP A 82 -10.41 12.98 -6.50
N ASP A 83 -10.94 11.76 -6.40
CA ASP A 83 -11.33 10.92 -7.55
C ASP A 83 -12.83 10.91 -7.78
N LEU A 84 -13.60 11.13 -6.73
CA LEU A 84 -15.06 11.19 -6.73
C LEU A 84 -15.53 12.49 -6.04
N PRO A 85 -15.35 13.66 -6.67
CA PRO A 85 -15.70 14.95 -6.05
C PRO A 85 -17.20 15.13 -5.77
N ASN A 86 -18.07 14.39 -6.48
CA ASN A 86 -19.52 14.38 -6.27
C ASN A 86 -20.00 13.10 -5.55
N GLY A 87 -19.08 12.31 -4.99
CA GLY A 87 -19.37 11.09 -4.22
C GLY A 87 -20.05 10.01 -5.08
N LEU A 88 -21.16 9.45 -4.60
CA LEU A 88 -21.90 8.38 -5.30
C LEU A 88 -22.34 8.73 -6.72
N LYS A 89 -22.46 10.00 -7.07
CA LYS A 89 -22.87 10.43 -8.42
C LYS A 89 -21.80 10.12 -9.46
N ASP A 90 -20.54 10.00 -9.06
CA ASP A 90 -19.41 9.73 -9.95
C ASP A 90 -19.21 8.21 -10.19
N VAL A 91 -19.85 7.35 -9.41
CA VAL A 91 -19.73 5.89 -9.52
C VAL A 91 -20.05 5.35 -10.92
N PRO A 92 -21.11 5.81 -11.64
CA PRO A 92 -21.36 5.34 -13.01
C PRO A 92 -20.21 5.64 -13.97
N GLU A 93 -19.56 6.80 -13.85
CA GLU A 93 -18.38 7.17 -14.63
C GLU A 93 -17.21 6.23 -14.32
N VAL A 94 -16.89 6.05 -13.04
CA VAL A 94 -15.81 5.15 -12.61
C VAL A 94 -16.02 3.74 -13.16
N LYS A 95 -17.24 3.18 -13.07
CA LYS A 95 -17.56 1.88 -13.67
C LYS A 95 -17.41 1.83 -15.19
N ALA A 96 -17.61 2.93 -15.87
CA ALA A 96 -17.36 3.01 -17.31
C ALA A 96 -15.85 2.98 -17.60
N LEU A 97 -15.05 3.67 -16.79
CA LEU A 97 -13.58 3.67 -16.89
C LEU A 97 -13.01 2.27 -16.58
N GLU A 98 -13.50 1.57 -15.56
CA GLU A 98 -13.09 0.18 -15.27
C GLU A 98 -13.27 -0.71 -16.50
N ARG A 99 -14.42 -0.64 -17.15
CA ARG A 99 -14.69 -1.44 -18.37
C ARG A 99 -13.80 -1.03 -19.53
N ARG A 100 -13.51 0.27 -19.68
CA ARG A 100 -12.69 0.79 -20.78
C ARG A 100 -11.23 0.43 -20.65
N TYR A 101 -10.69 0.53 -19.45
CA TYR A 101 -9.25 0.38 -19.19
C TYR A 101 -8.84 -1.00 -18.67
N GLY A 102 -9.80 -1.85 -18.28
CA GLY A 102 -9.51 -3.20 -17.80
C GLY A 102 -8.86 -3.28 -16.42
N VAL A 103 -8.82 -2.18 -15.68
CA VAL A 103 -8.43 -2.12 -14.26
C VAL A 103 -9.65 -1.78 -13.42
N ARG A 104 -9.72 -2.31 -12.20
CA ARG A 104 -10.87 -2.12 -11.31
C ARG A 104 -10.56 -1.13 -10.21
N SER A 105 -11.58 -0.55 -9.62
CA SER A 105 -11.46 0.15 -8.34
C SER A 105 -11.05 -0.86 -7.26
N GLY A 106 -10.05 -0.49 -6.49
CA GLY A 106 -9.55 -1.24 -5.35
C GLY A 106 -10.05 -0.68 -4.03
N SER A 107 -9.16 -0.35 -3.10
CA SER A 107 -9.52 0.28 -1.83
C SER A 107 -10.12 1.67 -2.01
N ILE A 108 -11.02 2.02 -1.09
CA ILE A 108 -11.60 3.36 -0.98
C ILE A 108 -10.99 4.06 0.22
N ASN A 109 -10.44 5.25 -0.01
CA ASN A 109 -9.75 6.05 0.99
C ASN A 109 -10.59 7.30 1.33
N PRO A 110 -11.22 7.37 2.52
CA PRO A 110 -11.96 8.54 2.96
C PRO A 110 -11.04 9.75 3.17
N ASN A 111 -11.48 10.96 2.79
CA ASN A 111 -10.75 12.18 3.08
C ASN A 111 -11.25 12.82 4.39
N LEU A 112 -10.55 12.56 5.49
CA LEU A 112 -10.88 13.08 6.81
C LEU A 112 -9.83 14.09 7.32
N PHE A 113 -9.10 14.76 6.42
CA PHE A 113 -7.96 15.60 6.82
C PHE A 113 -7.86 16.96 6.08
N GLN A 114 -8.64 17.18 5.02
CA GLN A 114 -8.51 18.42 4.22
C GLN A 114 -9.54 19.50 4.55
N ASP A 115 -10.70 19.16 5.10
CA ASP A 115 -11.71 20.15 5.46
C ASP A 115 -11.19 21.10 6.54
N GLN A 116 -11.50 22.39 6.41
CA GLN A 116 -11.06 23.41 7.37
C GLN A 116 -11.65 23.19 8.77
N GLU A 117 -12.84 22.61 8.87
CA GLU A 117 -13.49 22.21 10.11
C GLU A 117 -12.70 21.15 10.87
N TYR A 118 -11.87 20.34 10.19
CA TYR A 118 -11.03 19.31 10.80
C TYR A 118 -9.76 19.85 11.48
N LYS A 119 -9.61 21.15 11.58
CA LYS A 119 -8.47 21.82 12.25
C LYS A 119 -8.15 21.25 13.64
N TYR A 120 -9.16 20.78 14.39
CA TYR A 120 -9.00 20.21 15.72
C TYR A 120 -9.25 18.68 15.74
N GLY A 121 -9.23 18.06 14.59
CA GLY A 121 -9.53 16.67 14.35
C GLY A 121 -10.82 16.48 13.57
N SER A 122 -11.01 15.30 13.01
CA SER A 122 -12.19 14.85 12.28
C SER A 122 -13.10 14.02 13.19
N LEU A 123 -12.93 12.71 13.25
CA LEU A 123 -13.65 11.80 14.14
C LEU A 123 -13.34 12.03 15.63
N CYS A 124 -12.21 12.66 15.94
CA CYS A 124 -11.80 13.04 17.29
C CYS A 124 -12.05 14.51 17.63
N ASN A 125 -12.81 15.25 16.81
CA ASN A 125 -13.05 16.68 17.03
C ASN A 125 -13.85 16.93 18.32
N PRO A 126 -13.55 17.98 19.11
CA PRO A 126 -14.36 18.37 20.28
C PRO A 126 -15.81 18.71 19.92
N SER A 127 -16.05 19.27 18.72
CA SER A 127 -17.40 19.58 18.22
C SER A 127 -18.13 18.33 17.76
N ALA A 128 -19.27 18.04 18.36
CA ALA A 128 -20.13 16.92 17.92
C ALA A 128 -20.63 17.08 16.48
N THR A 129 -20.86 18.32 16.03
CA THR A 129 -21.28 18.62 14.65
C THR A 129 -20.19 18.23 13.66
N VAL A 130 -18.92 18.57 13.95
CA VAL A 130 -17.79 18.23 13.08
C VAL A 130 -17.55 16.71 13.06
N ARG A 131 -17.66 16.04 14.23
CA ARG A 131 -17.59 14.58 14.26
C ARG A 131 -18.70 13.91 13.42
N ALA A 132 -19.91 14.42 13.49
CA ALA A 132 -21.03 13.93 12.67
C ALA A 132 -20.77 14.14 11.17
N GLN A 133 -20.19 15.26 10.76
CA GLN A 133 -19.77 15.51 9.38
C GLN A 133 -18.69 14.49 8.95
N ALA A 134 -17.65 14.32 9.76
CA ALA A 134 -16.57 13.36 9.47
C ALA A 134 -17.08 11.91 9.39
N LEU A 135 -17.97 11.53 10.29
CA LEU A 135 -18.64 10.22 10.22
C LEU A 135 -19.49 10.09 8.94
N GLY A 136 -20.20 11.15 8.54
CA GLY A 136 -20.92 11.19 7.26
C GLY A 136 -20.01 10.89 6.06
N HIS A 137 -18.83 11.53 5.98
CA HIS A 137 -17.85 11.25 4.92
C HIS A 137 -17.35 9.81 4.96
N MET A 138 -17.20 9.22 6.16
CA MET A 138 -16.84 7.82 6.32
C MET A 138 -17.92 6.89 5.78
N LEU A 139 -19.18 7.14 6.12
CA LEU A 139 -20.32 6.35 5.67
C LEU A 139 -20.53 6.48 4.16
N ASP A 140 -20.40 7.66 3.59
CA ASP A 140 -20.45 7.88 2.15
C ASP A 140 -19.37 7.08 1.42
N SER A 141 -18.15 7.02 1.98
CA SER A 141 -17.04 6.25 1.44
C SER A 141 -17.34 4.73 1.47
N ILE A 142 -17.98 4.24 2.52
CA ILE A 142 -18.45 2.85 2.62
C ILE A 142 -19.48 2.56 1.52
N GLU A 143 -20.46 3.45 1.31
CA GLU A 143 -21.48 3.29 0.27
C GLU A 143 -20.88 3.35 -1.15
N ILE A 144 -19.89 4.22 -1.38
CA ILE A 144 -19.11 4.24 -2.64
C ILE A 144 -18.43 2.89 -2.84
N GLY A 145 -17.77 2.37 -1.80
CA GLY A 145 -17.12 1.06 -1.84
C GLY A 145 -18.10 -0.06 -2.18
N LYS A 146 -19.29 -0.09 -1.57
CA LYS A 146 -20.36 -1.04 -1.92
C LYS A 146 -20.74 -0.94 -3.39
N ALA A 147 -20.95 0.28 -3.87
CA ALA A 147 -21.37 0.53 -5.24
C ALA A 147 -20.29 0.13 -6.26
N LEU A 148 -19.02 0.29 -5.96
CA LEU A 148 -17.88 -0.11 -6.81
C LEU A 148 -17.48 -1.59 -6.64
N GLY A 149 -17.95 -2.27 -5.58
CA GLY A 149 -17.54 -3.64 -5.25
C GLY A 149 -16.19 -3.70 -4.57
N SER A 150 -15.74 -2.61 -3.97
CA SER A 150 -14.50 -2.51 -3.20
C SER A 150 -14.62 -3.27 -1.89
N ARG A 151 -13.62 -4.09 -1.58
CA ARG A 151 -13.56 -4.84 -0.32
C ARG A 151 -13.05 -3.98 0.83
N ASP A 152 -12.03 -3.19 0.59
CA ASP A 152 -11.28 -2.52 1.63
C ASP A 152 -11.61 -1.02 1.68
N ILE A 153 -11.98 -0.56 2.87
CA ILE A 153 -12.07 0.86 3.23
C ILE A 153 -10.81 1.18 4.02
N SER A 154 -9.90 1.90 3.41
CA SER A 154 -8.60 2.23 3.97
C SER A 154 -8.67 3.56 4.70
N LEU A 155 -8.64 3.53 6.02
CA LEU A 155 -8.79 4.70 6.88
C LEU A 155 -7.46 5.15 7.44
N TRP A 156 -6.95 6.26 6.93
CA TRP A 156 -5.91 7.07 7.53
C TRP A 156 -6.48 8.36 8.07
N MET A 157 -6.00 8.81 9.24
CA MET A 157 -6.45 10.04 9.90
C MET A 157 -5.29 10.92 10.31
N ALA A 158 -5.47 12.23 10.08
CA ALA A 158 -4.53 13.26 10.52
C ALA A 158 -4.80 13.77 11.93
N ASP A 159 -5.79 13.23 12.63
CA ASP A 159 -6.21 13.65 13.96
C ASP A 159 -5.10 13.46 15.00
N GLY A 160 -4.92 14.44 15.89
CA GLY A 160 -3.90 14.35 16.91
C GLY A 160 -3.90 15.49 17.92
N SER A 161 -3.03 15.40 18.93
CA SER A 161 -2.84 16.40 19.95
C SER A 161 -1.47 16.25 20.63
N ASN A 162 -0.87 17.36 21.05
CA ASN A 162 0.45 17.33 21.67
C ASN A 162 0.43 17.00 23.17
N TYR A 163 -0.56 17.47 23.90
CA TYR A 163 -0.61 17.28 25.36
C TYR A 163 -2.02 17.58 25.94
N PRO A 164 -2.35 17.07 27.13
CA PRO A 164 -3.67 17.21 27.73
C PRO A 164 -4.14 18.65 27.97
N GLY A 165 -3.23 19.63 27.98
CA GLY A 165 -3.57 21.04 28.15
C GLY A 165 -4.30 21.67 26.95
N THR A 166 -4.21 21.04 25.77
CA THR A 166 -4.91 21.51 24.57
C THR A 166 -6.22 20.77 24.34
N GLN A 167 -6.26 19.45 24.58
CA GLN A 167 -7.45 18.63 24.42
C GLN A 167 -7.43 17.41 25.37
N SER A 168 -8.63 16.88 25.68
CA SER A 168 -8.74 15.66 26.45
C SER A 168 -8.44 14.45 25.58
N ILE A 169 -7.27 13.84 25.77
CA ILE A 169 -6.86 12.64 25.03
C ILE A 169 -7.87 11.48 25.22
N ARG A 170 -8.37 11.28 26.43
CA ARG A 170 -9.36 10.23 26.73
C ARG A 170 -10.69 10.43 26.02
N ASN A 171 -11.16 11.69 25.88
CA ASN A 171 -12.38 11.95 25.12
C ASN A 171 -12.17 11.67 23.64
N ARG A 172 -11.00 12.00 23.09
CA ARG A 172 -10.65 11.71 21.69
C ARG A 172 -10.70 10.21 21.42
N ILE A 173 -10.11 9.39 22.30
CA ILE A 173 -10.18 7.92 22.21
C ILE A 173 -11.63 7.44 22.18
N GLY A 174 -12.46 7.90 23.10
CA GLY A 174 -13.88 7.48 23.18
C GLY A 174 -14.67 7.87 21.91
N TRP A 175 -14.47 9.08 21.39
CA TRP A 175 -15.12 9.50 20.15
C TRP A 175 -14.68 8.68 18.94
N LEU A 176 -13.39 8.35 18.87
CA LEU A 176 -12.84 7.50 17.81
C LEU A 176 -13.41 6.08 17.88
N GLU A 177 -13.45 5.47 19.06
CA GLU A 177 -14.05 4.15 19.24
C GLU A 177 -15.53 4.12 18.82
N GLU A 178 -16.31 5.12 19.20
CA GLU A 178 -17.73 5.25 18.82
C GLU A 178 -17.88 5.35 17.31
N SER A 179 -17.08 6.22 16.66
CA SER A 179 -17.12 6.44 15.22
C SER A 179 -16.73 5.18 14.43
N LEU A 180 -15.72 4.45 14.90
CA LEU A 180 -15.27 3.21 14.23
C LEU A 180 -16.30 2.07 14.39
N ARG A 181 -16.97 1.93 15.54
CA ARG A 181 -18.07 0.98 15.71
C ARG A 181 -19.21 1.29 14.74
N THR A 182 -19.62 2.56 14.68
CA THR A 182 -20.69 2.99 13.77
C THR A 182 -20.29 2.74 12.31
N SER A 183 -19.05 3.05 11.92
CA SER A 183 -18.56 2.76 10.57
C SER A 183 -18.59 1.26 10.26
N HIS A 184 -18.16 0.42 11.20
CA HIS A 184 -18.17 -1.04 11.04
C HIS A 184 -19.59 -1.59 10.85
N GLU A 185 -20.59 -1.07 11.60
CA GLU A 185 -21.99 -1.48 11.48
C GLU A 185 -22.58 -1.23 10.08
N HIS A 186 -22.00 -0.31 9.32
CA HIS A 186 -22.41 0.03 7.96
C HIS A 186 -21.65 -0.76 6.87
N LEU A 187 -20.67 -1.58 7.22
CA LEU A 187 -19.95 -2.39 6.22
C LEU A 187 -20.88 -3.45 5.60
N ALA A 188 -20.70 -3.71 4.31
CA ALA A 188 -21.26 -4.91 3.69
C ALA A 188 -20.53 -6.18 4.19
N PRO A 189 -21.15 -7.37 4.09
CA PRO A 189 -20.52 -8.61 4.59
C PRO A 189 -19.13 -8.93 3.99
N ASN A 190 -18.86 -8.45 2.78
CA ASN A 190 -17.58 -8.63 2.07
C ASN A 190 -16.64 -7.44 2.23
N GLN A 191 -17.03 -6.39 2.93
CA GLN A 191 -16.16 -5.23 3.16
C GLN A 191 -15.35 -5.37 4.44
N ARG A 192 -14.21 -4.68 4.48
CA ARG A 192 -13.34 -4.57 5.66
C ARG A 192 -12.98 -3.11 5.90
N LEU A 193 -12.80 -2.75 7.17
CA LEU A 193 -12.22 -1.49 7.59
C LEU A 193 -10.75 -1.72 7.92
N LEU A 194 -9.85 -1.05 7.21
CA LEU A 194 -8.42 -1.10 7.45
C LEU A 194 -8.02 0.17 8.21
N VAL A 195 -7.57 -0.01 9.45
CA VAL A 195 -7.19 1.10 10.33
C VAL A 195 -5.69 1.31 10.24
N GLU A 196 -5.29 2.38 9.61
CA GLU A 196 -3.90 2.77 9.44
C GLU A 196 -3.41 3.58 10.64
N TYR A 197 -2.15 3.44 10.99
CA TYR A 197 -1.50 4.20 12.06
C TYR A 197 -0.30 4.98 11.54
N LYS A 198 -0.03 6.09 12.19
CA LYS A 198 1.13 6.95 11.91
C LYS A 198 1.50 7.71 13.19
N PRO A 199 2.77 7.70 13.63
CA PRO A 199 3.13 8.29 14.93
C PRO A 199 3.05 9.82 14.94
N PHE A 200 3.38 10.50 13.86
CA PHE A 200 3.43 11.97 13.77
C PHE A 200 3.36 12.43 12.32
N GLU A 201 3.35 13.76 12.10
CA GLU A 201 3.55 14.35 10.77
C GLU A 201 2.34 14.61 9.88
N PRO A 202 1.12 14.67 10.16
CA PRO A 202 0.21 15.51 9.39
C PRO A 202 0.38 16.98 9.71
N ALA A 203 0.72 17.27 10.98
CA ALA A 203 1.06 18.59 11.48
C ALA A 203 2.12 18.46 12.60
N PHE A 204 2.32 19.49 13.41
CA PHE A 204 3.29 19.48 14.51
C PHE A 204 2.72 18.87 15.80
N TYR A 205 2.09 17.70 15.70
CA TYR A 205 1.55 16.95 16.82
C TYR A 205 1.67 15.43 16.63
N HIS A 206 1.52 14.71 17.73
CA HIS A 206 1.41 13.27 17.75
C HIS A 206 -0.01 12.84 17.35
N THR A 207 -0.15 11.88 16.47
CA THR A 207 -1.45 11.42 16.01
C THR A 207 -2.18 10.55 17.05
N ASP A 208 -3.50 10.50 16.98
CA ASP A 208 -4.30 9.70 17.90
C ASP A 208 -4.13 8.20 17.68
N ILE A 209 -3.83 7.78 16.44
CA ILE A 209 -3.50 6.39 16.12
C ILE A 209 -2.00 6.34 15.79
N ALA A 210 -1.18 6.27 16.82
CA ALA A 210 0.26 6.48 16.67
C ALA A 210 1.06 5.22 16.39
N ASP A 211 0.53 4.04 16.74
CA ASP A 211 1.23 2.78 16.59
C ASP A 211 0.28 1.60 16.31
N TRP A 212 0.88 0.47 15.95
CA TRP A 212 0.16 -0.75 15.64
C TRP A 212 -0.66 -1.32 16.82
N GLY A 213 -0.25 -1.08 18.06
CA GLY A 213 -0.98 -1.51 19.26
C GLY A 213 -2.28 -0.74 19.42
N MET A 214 -2.24 0.60 19.25
CA MET A 214 -3.43 1.46 19.23
C MET A 214 -4.37 1.08 18.08
N SER A 215 -3.85 0.89 16.88
CA SER A 215 -4.63 0.45 15.72
C SER A 215 -5.24 -0.93 15.95
N SER A 216 -4.51 -1.88 16.54
CA SER A 216 -5.03 -3.21 16.91
C SER A 216 -6.17 -3.14 17.93
N HIS A 217 -6.03 -2.27 18.92
CA HIS A 217 -7.11 -2.04 19.91
C HIS A 217 -8.37 -1.51 19.21
N LEU A 218 -8.21 -0.47 18.39
CA LEU A 218 -9.32 0.15 17.68
C LEU A 218 -9.99 -0.79 16.67
N ALA A 219 -9.22 -1.59 15.95
CA ALA A 219 -9.76 -2.60 15.04
C ALA A 219 -10.62 -3.63 15.80
N ARG A 220 -10.16 -4.13 16.96
CA ARG A 220 -10.96 -5.04 17.80
C ARG A 220 -12.23 -4.39 18.33
N ILE A 221 -12.15 -3.13 18.74
CA ILE A 221 -13.30 -2.38 19.27
C ILE A 221 -14.33 -2.08 18.16
N ALA A 222 -13.87 -1.79 16.95
CA ALA A 222 -14.75 -1.54 15.80
C ALA A 222 -15.58 -2.77 15.46
N GLY A 223 -14.95 -3.95 15.34
CA GLY A 223 -15.67 -5.20 15.07
C GLY A 223 -14.88 -6.20 14.21
N PRO A 224 -15.47 -7.37 13.91
CA PRO A 224 -14.75 -8.50 13.32
C PRO A 224 -14.26 -8.27 11.88
N GLN A 225 -14.78 -7.29 11.16
CA GLN A 225 -14.34 -6.93 9.79
C GLN A 225 -13.28 -5.82 9.79
N ALA A 226 -12.88 -5.31 10.96
CA ALA A 226 -11.81 -4.32 11.05
C ALA A 226 -10.45 -5.02 11.23
N ARG A 227 -9.42 -4.46 10.58
CA ARG A 227 -8.04 -4.95 10.56
C ARG A 227 -7.08 -3.76 10.64
N VAL A 228 -5.83 -4.05 10.90
CA VAL A 228 -4.73 -3.08 10.89
C VAL A 228 -4.16 -2.97 9.48
N LEU A 229 -3.92 -1.76 9.02
CA LEU A 229 -3.11 -1.46 7.86
C LEU A 229 -1.71 -1.03 8.32
N VAL A 230 -0.69 -1.67 7.75
CA VAL A 230 0.71 -1.36 8.02
C VAL A 230 1.27 -0.54 6.86
N ASP A 231 1.52 0.74 7.08
CA ASP A 231 2.33 1.54 6.15
C ASP A 231 3.81 1.41 6.53
N THR A 232 4.64 0.99 5.57
CA THR A 232 6.07 0.76 5.83
C THR A 232 6.85 2.05 6.08
N GLY A 233 6.33 3.19 5.65
CA GLY A 233 6.87 4.53 5.93
C GLY A 233 6.52 5.08 7.31
N HIS A 234 5.45 4.58 7.94
CA HIS A 234 4.90 5.11 9.19
C HIS A 234 5.57 4.53 10.46
N HIS A 235 6.89 4.40 10.43
CA HIS A 235 7.65 3.81 11.54
C HIS A 235 8.91 4.60 11.83
N TYR A 236 9.31 4.62 13.11
CA TYR A 236 10.64 5.10 13.50
C TYR A 236 11.72 4.17 12.93
N ASN A 237 12.90 4.69 12.64
CA ASN A 237 13.99 3.93 12.03
C ASN A 237 14.42 2.69 12.85
N ALA A 238 14.23 2.70 14.15
CA ALA A 238 14.59 1.61 15.05
C ALA A 238 13.48 0.56 15.24
N GLN A 239 12.32 0.72 14.61
CA GLN A 239 11.23 -0.26 14.76
C GLN A 239 11.45 -1.48 13.88
N ASN A 240 11.19 -2.65 14.46
CA ASN A 240 11.21 -3.93 13.78
C ASN A 240 9.82 -4.18 13.18
N ILE A 241 9.64 -3.87 11.89
CA ILE A 241 8.34 -3.95 11.21
C ILE A 241 7.95 -5.41 10.97
N GLU A 242 8.87 -6.29 10.61
CA GLU A 242 8.60 -7.70 10.43
C GLU A 242 8.08 -8.36 11.72
N GLN A 243 8.54 -7.92 12.90
CA GLN A 243 7.98 -8.38 14.18
C GLN A 243 6.55 -7.89 14.38
N ILE A 244 6.24 -6.64 14.03
CA ILE A 244 4.87 -6.10 14.06
C ILE A 244 3.97 -6.95 13.14
N VAL A 245 4.43 -7.24 11.94
CA VAL A 245 3.73 -8.07 10.96
C VAL A 245 3.46 -9.46 11.50
N ALA A 246 4.47 -10.13 12.09
CA ALA A 246 4.32 -11.44 12.70
C ALA A 246 3.26 -11.45 13.82
N TRP A 247 3.25 -10.40 14.70
CA TRP A 247 2.23 -10.25 15.74
C TRP A 247 0.82 -10.08 15.16
N LEU A 248 0.68 -9.25 14.13
CA LEU A 248 -0.61 -9.00 13.48
C LEU A 248 -1.13 -10.24 12.74
N LEU A 249 -0.25 -11.02 12.11
CA LEU A 249 -0.56 -12.31 11.49
C LEU A 249 -1.04 -13.32 12.55
N HIS A 250 -0.25 -13.50 13.63
CA HIS A 250 -0.58 -14.43 14.73
C HIS A 250 -1.93 -14.09 15.38
N THR A 251 -2.28 -12.82 15.50
CA THR A 251 -3.53 -12.37 16.11
C THR A 251 -4.69 -12.22 15.13
N ASN A 252 -4.48 -12.56 13.86
CA ASN A 252 -5.45 -12.39 12.76
C ASN A 252 -5.97 -10.95 12.62
N LEU A 253 -5.07 -9.98 12.78
CA LEU A 253 -5.39 -8.56 12.67
C LEU A 253 -4.73 -7.87 11.48
N LEU A 254 -3.78 -8.49 10.79
CA LEU A 254 -3.21 -7.91 9.59
C LEU A 254 -4.26 -7.86 8.49
N GLY A 255 -4.57 -6.67 8.00
CA GLY A 255 -5.50 -6.45 6.88
C GLY A 255 -4.80 -6.14 5.58
N GLY A 256 -3.72 -5.40 5.63
CA GLY A 256 -2.98 -5.00 4.44
C GLY A 256 -1.77 -4.14 4.73
N PHE A 257 -1.17 -3.70 3.63
CA PHE A 257 -0.02 -2.83 3.63
C PHE A 257 -0.25 -1.63 2.72
N HIS A 258 0.32 -0.49 3.10
CA HIS A 258 0.79 0.56 2.21
C HIS A 258 2.31 0.43 2.10
N PHE A 259 2.78 -0.04 0.94
CA PHE A 259 4.19 -0.24 0.68
C PHE A 259 4.83 0.99 0.08
N ASN A 260 5.89 1.43 0.71
CA ASN A 260 6.83 2.47 0.27
C ASN A 260 8.17 2.22 0.95
N ASP A 261 9.04 3.22 0.97
CA ASP A 261 10.25 3.22 1.79
C ASP A 261 10.46 4.59 2.43
N ARG A 262 11.27 4.65 3.48
CA ARG A 262 11.56 5.85 4.24
C ARG A 262 13.01 5.93 4.67
N ARG A 263 13.49 7.14 4.88
CA ARG A 263 14.81 7.38 5.48
C ARG A 263 14.73 8.26 6.71
N TYR A 264 14.07 9.40 6.62
CA TYR A 264 14.06 10.40 7.67
C TYR A 264 12.70 10.54 8.36
N ALA A 265 11.67 10.39 7.60
CA ALA A 265 10.27 10.53 8.01
C ALA A 265 9.42 9.65 7.10
N ASP A 266 8.14 9.97 6.95
CA ASP A 266 7.27 9.37 5.94
C ASP A 266 7.61 9.95 4.56
N ASP A 267 8.67 9.44 3.96
CA ASP A 267 9.26 10.00 2.73
C ASP A 267 8.55 9.53 1.45
N ASP A 268 7.65 8.54 1.51
CA ASP A 268 6.96 7.88 0.38
C ASP A 268 7.92 7.49 -0.76
N LEU A 269 9.09 6.98 -0.40
CA LEU A 269 10.09 6.59 -1.38
C LEU A 269 9.69 5.30 -2.10
N THR A 270 10.32 5.05 -3.23
CA THR A 270 10.15 3.78 -3.96
C THR A 270 10.44 2.60 -3.05
N LEU A 271 9.54 1.63 -3.00
CA LEU A 271 9.67 0.41 -2.22
C LEU A 271 11.07 -0.21 -2.37
N GLY A 272 11.71 -0.53 -1.26
CA GLY A 272 13.02 -1.17 -1.23
C GLY A 272 14.17 -0.28 -1.69
N SER A 273 13.98 1.03 -1.82
CA SER A 273 15.05 1.95 -2.23
C SER A 273 16.04 2.27 -1.12
N ILE A 274 15.64 2.12 0.13
CA ILE A 274 16.46 2.38 1.32
C ILE A 274 16.78 1.07 2.07
N ASP A 275 15.74 0.28 2.38
CA ASP A 275 15.91 -1.00 3.09
C ASP A 275 15.18 -2.16 2.38
N PRO A 276 15.71 -2.63 1.24
CA PRO A 276 15.11 -3.76 0.53
C PRO A 276 15.13 -5.06 1.38
N TYR A 277 16.07 -5.18 2.31
CA TYR A 277 16.14 -6.34 3.19
C TYR A 277 14.99 -6.35 4.21
N GLN A 278 14.52 -5.19 4.68
CA GLN A 278 13.33 -5.09 5.53
C GLN A 278 12.07 -5.56 4.78
N ILE A 279 11.87 -5.15 3.54
CA ILE A 279 10.72 -5.60 2.73
C ILE A 279 10.78 -7.11 2.47
N PHE A 280 11.95 -7.64 2.19
CA PHE A 280 12.16 -9.09 2.08
C PHE A 280 11.78 -9.82 3.39
N ARG A 281 12.18 -9.32 4.58
CA ARG A 281 11.81 -9.89 5.88
C ARG A 281 10.32 -9.84 6.12
N ILE A 282 9.64 -8.77 5.73
CA ILE A 282 8.17 -8.64 5.81
C ILE A 282 7.50 -9.71 4.94
N PHE A 283 7.90 -9.84 3.68
CA PHE A 283 7.33 -10.87 2.79
C PHE A 283 7.64 -12.29 3.28
N HIS A 284 8.79 -12.49 3.92
CA HIS A 284 9.11 -13.79 4.54
C HIS A 284 8.11 -14.16 5.64
N GLU A 285 7.79 -13.25 6.56
CA GLU A 285 6.79 -13.48 7.61
C GLU A 285 5.41 -13.79 7.02
N ILE A 286 5.03 -13.14 5.92
CA ILE A 286 3.77 -13.42 5.24
C ILE A 286 3.78 -14.82 4.61
N HIS A 287 4.85 -15.21 3.93
CA HIS A 287 4.97 -16.56 3.37
C HIS A 287 4.97 -17.64 4.45
N ALA A 288 5.69 -17.42 5.55
CA ALA A 288 5.71 -18.34 6.69
C ALA A 288 4.31 -18.51 7.31
N ALA A 289 3.60 -17.40 7.50
CA ALA A 289 2.22 -17.44 8.00
C ALA A 289 1.26 -18.16 7.02
N THR A 290 1.46 -17.98 5.71
CA THR A 290 0.66 -18.68 4.69
C THR A 290 0.88 -20.18 4.73
N ASP A 291 2.11 -20.64 4.95
CA ASP A 291 2.43 -22.07 5.13
C ASP A 291 1.71 -22.64 6.38
N ASP A 292 1.51 -21.84 7.41
CA ASP A 292 0.78 -22.19 8.64
C ASP A 292 -0.76 -22.02 8.49
N GLY A 293 -1.26 -21.66 7.31
CA GLY A 293 -2.68 -21.43 7.04
C GLY A 293 -3.21 -20.09 7.58
N LEU A 294 -2.32 -19.17 7.91
CA LEU A 294 -2.63 -17.81 8.35
C LEU A 294 -2.44 -16.80 7.21
N GLY A 295 -2.89 -15.56 7.42
CA GLY A 295 -2.58 -14.48 6.48
C GLY A 295 -3.28 -14.56 5.12
N SER A 296 -4.40 -15.28 5.02
CA SER A 296 -5.28 -15.19 3.85
C SER A 296 -5.87 -13.77 3.74
N ASP A 297 -6.04 -13.28 2.54
CA ASP A 297 -6.69 -11.99 2.24
C ASP A 297 -5.93 -10.73 2.64
N ILE A 298 -4.61 -10.76 2.74
CA ILE A 298 -3.80 -9.56 2.96
C ILE A 298 -3.84 -8.69 1.69
N ALA A 299 -4.21 -7.41 1.84
CA ALA A 299 -4.16 -6.44 0.77
C ALA A 299 -2.73 -5.89 0.62
N TYR A 300 -2.13 -6.01 -0.56
CA TYR A 300 -0.89 -5.32 -0.89
C TYR A 300 -1.24 -4.07 -1.68
N MET A 301 -0.89 -2.91 -1.16
CA MET A 301 -1.13 -1.62 -1.76
C MET A 301 0.16 -0.81 -1.75
N ILE A 302 0.34 0.05 -2.73
CA ILE A 302 1.44 1.01 -2.77
C ILE A 302 0.91 2.35 -2.25
N ASP A 303 1.67 3.03 -1.41
CA ASP A 303 1.45 4.44 -1.10
C ASP A 303 2.71 5.25 -1.41
N GLN A 304 2.70 5.91 -2.57
CA GLN A 304 3.79 6.80 -2.99
C GLN A 304 3.26 7.93 -3.85
N SER A 305 3.91 9.09 -3.75
CA SER A 305 3.66 10.24 -4.62
C SER A 305 4.95 11.04 -4.84
N HIS A 306 5.68 10.72 -5.90
CA HIS A 306 6.97 11.37 -6.18
C HIS A 306 6.82 12.73 -6.84
N ASN A 307 7.60 13.72 -6.35
CA ASN A 307 7.71 15.04 -6.94
C ASN A 307 8.96 15.19 -7.86
N LEU A 308 9.99 14.38 -7.66
CA LEU A 308 11.26 14.47 -8.41
C LEU A 308 11.40 13.38 -9.47
N LYS A 309 10.98 12.16 -9.17
CA LYS A 309 10.95 11.06 -10.17
C LYS A 309 9.73 11.20 -11.07
N GLY A 310 9.83 10.79 -12.31
CA GLY A 310 8.69 10.60 -13.19
C GLY A 310 7.68 9.64 -12.54
N LYS A 311 6.40 10.01 -12.50
CA LYS A 311 5.37 9.28 -11.75
C LYS A 311 5.13 7.89 -12.31
N MET A 312 5.09 7.76 -13.63
CA MET A 312 4.91 6.46 -14.30
C MET A 312 6.12 5.55 -14.10
N GLU A 313 7.32 6.08 -14.29
CA GLU A 313 8.57 5.35 -14.11
C GLU A 313 8.73 4.89 -12.65
N ALA A 314 8.41 5.76 -11.69
CA ALA A 314 8.48 5.44 -10.28
C ALA A 314 7.46 4.33 -9.90
N MET A 315 6.26 4.36 -10.47
CA MET A 315 5.24 3.35 -10.22
C MET A 315 5.65 1.98 -10.79
N VAL A 316 6.11 1.95 -12.05
CA VAL A 316 6.63 0.70 -12.66
C VAL A 316 7.83 0.17 -11.87
N GLN A 317 8.76 1.05 -11.45
CA GLN A 317 9.92 0.66 -10.65
C GLN A 317 9.51 0.00 -9.32
N THR A 318 8.57 0.59 -8.59
CA THR A 318 8.07 0.04 -7.33
C THR A 318 7.44 -1.34 -7.52
N VAL A 319 6.59 -1.51 -8.53
CA VAL A 319 5.92 -2.80 -8.81
C VAL A 319 6.94 -3.89 -9.15
N VAL A 320 7.92 -3.58 -10.01
CA VAL A 320 8.98 -4.54 -10.38
C VAL A 320 9.79 -4.94 -9.14
N THR A 321 10.15 -3.97 -8.30
CA THR A 321 10.89 -4.24 -7.05
C THR A 321 10.07 -5.10 -6.09
N ALA A 322 8.77 -4.84 -5.97
CA ALA A 322 7.87 -5.64 -5.14
C ALA A 322 7.82 -7.10 -5.60
N GLN A 323 7.67 -7.35 -6.93
CA GLN A 323 7.71 -8.70 -7.50
C GLN A 323 9.01 -9.43 -7.17
N GLU A 324 10.16 -8.76 -7.30
CA GLU A 324 11.47 -9.35 -7.04
C GLU A 324 11.65 -9.71 -5.57
N LEU A 325 11.30 -8.80 -4.65
CA LEU A 325 11.45 -9.02 -3.21
C LEU A 325 10.47 -10.08 -2.69
N TYR A 326 9.24 -10.09 -3.21
CA TYR A 326 8.27 -11.13 -2.91
C TYR A 326 8.76 -12.50 -3.33
N LEU A 327 9.26 -12.64 -4.56
CA LEU A 327 9.81 -13.90 -5.05
C LEU A 327 11.04 -14.36 -4.27
N LYS A 328 11.96 -13.44 -3.91
CA LYS A 328 13.11 -13.77 -3.07
C LYS A 328 12.69 -14.36 -1.73
N ALA A 329 11.68 -13.79 -1.09
CA ALA A 329 11.16 -14.27 0.18
C ALA A 329 10.45 -15.63 0.02
N ALA A 330 9.74 -15.85 -1.08
CA ALA A 330 9.13 -17.14 -1.40
C ALA A 330 10.16 -18.27 -1.53
N LEU A 331 11.35 -17.96 -2.07
CA LEU A 331 12.42 -18.95 -2.31
C LEU A 331 13.21 -19.35 -1.03
N VAL A 332 12.93 -18.80 0.13
CA VAL A 332 13.53 -19.23 1.40
C VAL A 332 13.12 -20.67 1.69
N ASP A 333 14.09 -21.56 1.93
CA ASP A 333 13.83 -22.92 2.44
C ASP A 333 13.45 -22.85 3.92
N ARG A 334 12.14 -22.64 4.18
CA ARG A 334 11.63 -22.42 5.54
C ARG A 334 11.67 -23.67 6.41
N GLU A 335 11.60 -24.86 5.82
CA GLU A 335 11.76 -26.12 6.56
C GLU A 335 13.19 -26.24 7.12
N GLU A 336 14.20 -26.05 6.27
CA GLU A 336 15.59 -26.09 6.69
C GLU A 336 15.92 -24.91 7.64
N LEU A 337 15.36 -23.72 7.39
CA LEU A 337 15.51 -22.57 8.29
C LEU A 337 14.99 -22.91 9.70
N ALA A 338 13.81 -23.47 9.81
CA ALA A 338 13.23 -23.87 11.09
C ALA A 338 14.07 -24.93 11.81
N ARG A 339 14.60 -25.92 11.08
CA ARG A 339 15.50 -26.94 11.62
C ARG A 339 16.78 -26.32 12.21
N LEU A 340 17.39 -25.38 11.49
CA LEU A 340 18.61 -24.69 11.93
C LEU A 340 18.33 -23.81 13.16
N GLN A 341 17.20 -23.10 13.18
CA GLN A 341 16.77 -22.30 14.32
C GLN A 341 16.54 -23.15 15.57
N GLN A 342 15.86 -24.30 15.42
CA GLN A 342 15.63 -25.23 16.55
C GLN A 342 16.92 -25.81 17.12
N SER A 343 17.93 -26.04 16.27
CA SER A 343 19.24 -26.51 16.72
C SER A 343 20.15 -25.40 17.23
N CYS A 344 19.70 -24.15 17.20
CA CYS A 344 20.48 -22.96 17.53
C CYS A 344 21.75 -22.79 16.67
N ASP A 345 21.76 -23.33 15.45
CA ASP A 345 22.81 -23.09 14.47
C ASP A 345 22.56 -21.75 13.76
N LEU A 346 22.77 -20.67 14.51
CA LEU A 346 22.36 -19.32 14.09
C LEU A 346 23.11 -18.83 12.86
N VAL A 347 24.39 -19.20 12.72
CA VAL A 347 25.21 -18.80 11.56
C VAL A 347 24.68 -19.46 10.29
N ALA A 348 24.41 -20.78 10.33
CA ALA A 348 23.87 -21.49 9.19
C ALA A 348 22.46 -21.00 8.83
N ALA A 349 21.61 -20.73 9.83
CA ALA A 349 20.27 -20.15 9.62
C ALA A 349 20.36 -18.79 8.93
N GLU A 350 21.23 -17.89 9.40
CA GLU A 350 21.43 -16.58 8.81
C GLU A 350 21.99 -16.65 7.39
N GLU A 351 22.98 -17.53 7.13
CA GLU A 351 23.56 -17.68 5.79
C GLU A 351 22.54 -18.26 4.80
N LEU A 352 21.66 -19.18 5.20
CA LEU A 352 20.57 -19.67 4.38
C LEU A 352 19.62 -18.52 4.02
N TYR A 353 19.19 -17.74 5.02
CA TYR A 353 18.24 -16.65 4.89
C TYR A 353 18.80 -15.51 4.01
N ARG A 354 20.01 -15.06 4.27
CA ARG A 354 20.73 -14.06 3.48
C ARG A 354 20.98 -14.52 2.05
N GLY A 355 21.25 -15.79 1.86
CA GLY A 355 21.47 -16.36 0.54
C GLY A 355 20.24 -16.25 -0.37
N ALA A 356 19.04 -16.42 0.18
CA ALA A 356 17.81 -16.19 -0.55
C ALA A 356 17.66 -14.72 -0.99
N PHE A 357 17.96 -13.78 -0.08
CA PHE A 357 17.93 -12.34 -0.41
C PHE A 357 18.94 -11.95 -1.51
N TRP A 358 20.15 -12.54 -1.50
CA TRP A 358 21.18 -12.25 -2.51
C TRP A 358 20.96 -13.00 -3.83
N THR A 359 19.98 -13.89 -3.91
CA THR A 359 19.68 -14.58 -5.17
C THR A 359 19.18 -13.60 -6.22
N ASP A 360 19.77 -13.65 -7.42
CA ASP A 360 19.26 -12.88 -8.56
C ASP A 360 18.03 -13.56 -9.14
N VAL A 361 16.85 -13.01 -8.86
CA VAL A 361 15.56 -13.52 -9.34
C VAL A 361 15.10 -12.86 -10.64
N ARG A 362 15.83 -11.89 -11.17
CA ARG A 362 15.46 -11.18 -12.41
C ARG A 362 15.28 -12.11 -13.60
N PRO A 363 16.12 -13.14 -13.83
CA PRO A 363 15.86 -14.09 -14.91
C PRO A 363 14.52 -14.82 -14.77
N LEU A 364 14.05 -15.09 -13.54
CA LEU A 364 12.77 -15.77 -13.28
C LEU A 364 11.59 -14.80 -13.50
N THR A 365 11.67 -13.56 -13.02
CA THR A 365 10.61 -12.56 -13.22
C THR A 365 10.49 -12.15 -14.68
N GLN A 366 11.58 -12.06 -15.42
CA GLN A 366 11.60 -11.82 -16.86
C GLN A 366 10.94 -12.98 -17.63
N ALA A 367 11.36 -14.21 -17.35
CA ALA A 367 10.77 -15.39 -17.98
C ALA A 367 9.27 -15.54 -17.69
N TRP A 368 8.84 -15.20 -16.46
CA TRP A 368 7.42 -15.17 -16.09
C TRP A 368 6.66 -14.14 -16.93
N ARG A 369 7.17 -12.91 -17.05
CA ARG A 369 6.54 -11.86 -17.87
C ARG A 369 6.43 -12.28 -19.33
N GLU A 370 7.51 -12.80 -19.92
CA GLU A 370 7.50 -13.30 -21.30
C GLU A 370 6.46 -14.41 -21.52
N ALA A 371 6.34 -15.35 -20.58
CA ALA A 371 5.35 -16.41 -20.63
C ALA A 371 3.90 -15.89 -20.60
N HIS A 372 3.68 -14.72 -19.98
CA HIS A 372 2.40 -14.03 -19.91
C HIS A 372 2.19 -12.98 -21.02
N GLY A 373 3.09 -12.92 -22.01
CA GLY A 373 3.02 -11.96 -23.11
C GLY A 373 3.33 -10.52 -22.70
N LEU A 374 4.01 -10.34 -21.58
CA LEU A 374 4.42 -9.04 -21.03
C LEU A 374 5.88 -8.73 -21.40
N PRO A 375 6.30 -7.45 -21.39
CA PRO A 375 7.69 -7.11 -21.64
C PRO A 375 8.61 -7.64 -20.53
N ALA A 376 9.74 -8.24 -20.92
CA ALA A 376 10.74 -8.73 -19.98
C ALA A 376 11.27 -7.59 -19.07
N ASP A 377 11.47 -6.40 -19.63
CA ASP A 377 11.86 -5.17 -18.92
C ASP A 377 10.77 -4.10 -19.04
N PRO A 378 9.90 -3.95 -18.02
CA PRO A 378 8.80 -2.99 -18.01
C PRO A 378 9.24 -1.53 -18.09
N LEU A 379 10.39 -1.15 -17.50
CA LEU A 379 10.90 0.24 -17.55
C LEU A 379 11.40 0.60 -18.94
N THR A 380 12.14 -0.26 -19.58
CA THR A 380 12.57 -0.07 -20.96
C THR A 380 11.36 0.00 -21.91
N ALA A 381 10.38 -0.90 -21.73
CA ALA A 381 9.16 -0.91 -22.53
C ALA A 381 8.31 0.36 -22.33
N LEU A 382 8.20 0.88 -21.10
CA LEU A 382 7.54 2.17 -20.85
C LEU A 382 8.22 3.31 -21.64
N LYS A 383 9.53 3.39 -21.55
CA LYS A 383 10.31 4.43 -22.26
C LYS A 383 10.15 4.33 -23.77
N GLU A 384 10.28 3.13 -24.33
CA GLU A 384 10.17 2.90 -25.78
C GLU A 384 8.75 3.14 -26.31
N SER A 385 7.73 2.97 -25.47
CA SER A 385 6.33 3.24 -25.85
C SER A 385 6.04 4.71 -26.14
N GLY A 386 6.86 5.63 -25.64
CA GLY A 386 6.63 7.08 -25.70
C GLY A 386 5.36 7.53 -24.95
N TYR A 387 4.87 6.73 -24.01
CA TYR A 387 3.65 7.02 -23.24
C TYR A 387 3.77 8.32 -22.45
N VAL A 388 4.87 8.47 -21.72
CA VAL A 388 5.11 9.64 -20.84
C VAL A 388 5.19 10.93 -21.66
N GLU A 389 5.85 10.92 -22.82
CA GLU A 389 5.97 12.07 -23.71
C GLU A 389 4.61 12.44 -24.34
N ARG A 390 3.77 11.46 -24.69
CA ARG A 390 2.40 11.73 -25.16
C ARG A 390 1.56 12.34 -24.05
N ALA A 391 1.57 11.74 -22.85
CA ALA A 391 0.86 12.26 -21.69
C ALA A 391 1.28 13.71 -21.35
N ALA A 392 2.59 14.02 -21.41
CA ALA A 392 3.09 15.37 -21.17
C ALA A 392 2.58 16.38 -22.22
N ARG A 393 2.49 15.99 -23.48
CA ARG A 393 1.92 16.87 -24.54
C ARG A 393 0.42 17.10 -24.36
N GLU A 394 -0.32 16.07 -23.99
CA GLU A 394 -1.79 16.12 -23.88
C GLU A 394 -2.26 16.82 -22.60
N ARG A 395 -1.53 16.63 -21.51
CA ARG A 395 -1.89 17.07 -20.14
C ARG A 395 -1.17 18.34 -19.70
N GLY A 396 -0.01 18.65 -20.29
CA GLY A 396 0.97 19.61 -19.76
C GLY A 396 0.40 20.99 -19.38
N SER A 397 -0.52 21.55 -20.17
CA SER A 397 -1.15 22.83 -19.85
C SER A 397 -1.99 22.77 -18.56
N ARG A 398 -2.67 21.67 -18.31
CA ARG A 398 -3.48 21.45 -17.08
C ARG A 398 -2.60 21.06 -15.90
N SER A 399 -1.70 20.10 -16.11
CA SER A 399 -0.83 19.55 -15.06
C SER A 399 0.12 20.59 -14.49
N MET A 400 0.60 21.53 -15.30
CA MET A 400 1.49 22.61 -14.88
C MET A 400 0.76 23.84 -14.35
N ALA A 401 -0.58 23.88 -14.42
CA ALA A 401 -1.38 24.98 -13.88
C ALA A 401 -1.54 24.93 -12.35
N VAL A 402 -0.92 23.97 -11.67
CA VAL A 402 -0.96 23.84 -10.20
C VAL A 402 -0.25 25.05 -9.56
N SER A 403 -0.98 25.77 -8.71
CA SER A 403 -0.41 26.90 -7.97
C SER A 403 0.69 26.43 -7.01
N SER A 404 1.84 27.09 -7.04
CA SER A 404 2.95 26.85 -6.11
C SER A 404 2.63 27.26 -4.66
N TYR A 405 1.49 27.94 -4.45
CA TYR A 405 1.03 28.43 -3.15
C TYR A 405 -0.21 27.67 -2.62
N ALA A 406 -0.65 26.62 -3.29
CA ALA A 406 -1.82 25.84 -2.89
C ALA A 406 -1.44 24.62 -2.06
#